data_dfd88c1c5099891637e7f058a977d6ab
#
_entry.id   dfd88c1c5099891637e7f058a977d6ab
#
_cell.length_a   1.000
_cell.length_b   1.000
_cell.length_c   1.000
_cell.angle_alpha   90.00
_cell.angle_beta   90.00
_cell.angle_gamma   90.00
#
_symmetry.space_group_name_H-M   'P 1'
#
loop_
_entity.id
_entity.type
_entity.pdbx_description
1 polymer ?
#
loop_
_entity_poly.entity_id
_entity_poly.type
_entity_poly.pdbx_seq_one_letter_code
_entity_poly.pdbx_strand_id
1 'polypeptide(L)' 'DQELQTLRLLCEGKTNAEIAAKLNVAESSVRTYINRMLEKTGYPNRNRLMVAAVGKRLVVPGSQLDL' A
#
# COMPACT_ATOMS: atom_id res chain seq x y z
N ASP A 1 7.22 -9.66 -2.91
CA ASP A 1 6.02 -9.82 -2.11
C ASP A 1 4.95 -8.84 -2.53
N GLN A 2 3.78 -9.36 -2.89
CA GLN A 2 2.71 -8.53 -3.43
C GLN A 2 2.11 -7.59 -2.40
N GLU A 3 2.09 -7.98 -1.15
CA GLU A 3 1.57 -7.10 -0.11
C GLU A 3 2.43 -5.86 0.05
N LEU A 4 3.74 -6.04 0.04
CA LEU A 4 4.66 -4.91 0.16
C LEU A 4 4.56 -4.00 -1.06
N GLN A 5 4.46 -4.59 -2.25
CA GLN A 5 4.30 -3.81 -3.47
C GLN A 5 2.99 -3.04 -3.46
N THR A 6 1.93 -3.66 -2.95
CA THR A 6 0.64 -3.00 -2.82
C THR A 6 0.76 -1.80 -1.88
N LEU A 7 1.42 -1.97 -0.76
CA LEU A 7 1.61 -0.89 0.19
C LEU A 7 2.42 0.26 -0.42
N ARG A 8 3.46 -0.07 -1.16
CA ARG A 8 4.28 0.94 -1.82
C ARG A 8 3.46 1.76 -2.81
N LEU A 9 2.68 1.08 -3.65
CA LEU A 9 1.85 1.76 -4.65
C LEU A 9 0.75 2.58 -3.99
N LEU A 10 0.20 2.08 -2.90
CA LEU A 10 -0.79 2.80 -2.14
C LEU A 10 -0.21 4.09 -1.60
N CYS A 11 1.01 4.05 -1.08
CA CYS A 11 1.69 5.25 -0.57
C CYS A 11 2.02 6.24 -1.68
N GLU A 12 2.12 5.76 -2.92
CA GLU A 12 2.34 6.64 -4.06
C GLU A 12 1.05 7.31 -4.53
N GLY A 13 -0.07 7.01 -3.90
CA GLY A 13 -1.34 7.61 -4.26
C GLY A 13 -2.10 6.88 -5.36
N LYS A 14 -1.72 5.65 -5.66
CA LYS A 14 -2.40 4.88 -6.70
C LYS A 14 -3.75 4.41 -6.22
N THR A 15 -4.71 4.36 -7.14
CA THR A 15 -6.01 3.77 -6.84
C THR A 15 -5.91 2.26 -6.87
N ASN A 16 -6.94 1.59 -6.34
CA ASN A 16 -6.97 0.12 -6.39
C ASN A 16 -6.89 -0.40 -7.82
N ALA A 17 -7.56 0.28 -8.74
CA ALA A 17 -7.50 -0.11 -10.16
C ALA A 17 -6.09 0.01 -10.71
N GLU A 18 -5.40 1.09 -10.37
CA GLU A 18 -4.02 1.30 -10.82
C GLU A 18 -3.08 0.26 -10.22
N ILE A 19 -3.26 -0.04 -8.94
CA ILE A 19 -2.44 -1.06 -8.29
C ILE A 19 -2.68 -2.41 -8.93
N ALA A 20 -3.94 -2.74 -9.18
CA ALA A 20 -4.29 -4.02 -9.80
C ALA A 20 -3.63 -4.15 -11.18
N ALA A 21 -3.65 -3.08 -11.95
CA ALA A 21 -3.03 -3.09 -13.28
C ALA A 21 -1.51 -3.29 -13.17
N LYS A 22 -0.89 -2.61 -12.23
CA LYS A 22 0.55 -2.72 -12.03
C LYS A 22 0.96 -4.12 -11.61
N LEU A 23 0.18 -4.73 -10.74
CA LEU A 23 0.49 -6.06 -10.21
C LEU A 23 -0.07 -7.18 -11.07
N ASN A 24 -0.86 -6.82 -12.09
CA ASN A 24 -1.48 -7.80 -12.99
C ASN A 24 -2.40 -8.75 -12.20
N VAL A 25 -3.22 -8.18 -11.34
CA VAL A 25 -4.18 -8.94 -10.54
C VAL A 25 -5.53 -8.22 -10.59
N ALA A 26 -6.58 -8.84 -10.07
CA ALA A 26 -7.89 -8.21 -10.00
C ALA A 26 -7.94 -7.17 -8.88
N GLU A 27 -8.83 -6.19 -9.02
CA GLU A 27 -9.00 -5.19 -7.96
C GLU A 27 -9.41 -5.82 -6.64
N SER A 28 -10.20 -6.88 -6.70
CA SER A 28 -10.61 -7.59 -5.48
C SER A 28 -9.39 -8.16 -4.75
N SER A 29 -8.38 -8.57 -5.48
CA SER A 29 -7.15 -9.06 -4.86
C SER A 29 -6.42 -7.94 -4.14
N VAL A 30 -6.38 -6.75 -4.75
CA VAL A 30 -5.75 -5.59 -4.12
C VAL A 30 -6.46 -5.26 -2.80
N ARG A 31 -7.80 -5.27 -2.84
CA ARG A 31 -8.58 -4.99 -1.64
C ARG A 31 -8.28 -6.02 -0.55
N THR A 32 -8.16 -7.28 -0.94
CA THR A 32 -7.82 -8.34 0.01
C THR A 32 -6.44 -8.11 0.62
N TYR A 33 -5.46 -7.73 -0.19
CA TYR A 33 -4.12 -7.47 0.31
C TYR A 33 -4.12 -6.32 1.34
N ILE A 34 -4.85 -5.26 1.04
CA ILE A 34 -4.94 -4.12 1.94
C ILE A 34 -5.62 -4.55 3.26
N ASN A 35 -6.71 -5.30 3.17
CA ASN A 35 -7.40 -5.77 4.36
C ASN A 35 -6.51 -6.65 5.22
N ARG A 36 -5.74 -7.53 4.58
CA ARG A 36 -4.81 -8.39 5.32
C ARG A 36 -3.76 -7.58 6.04
N MET A 37 -3.25 -6.54 5.39
CA MET A 37 -2.26 -5.69 6.03
C MET A 37 -2.86 -4.96 7.23
N LEU A 38 -4.11 -4.50 7.11
CA LEU A 38 -4.77 -3.85 8.22
C LEU A 38 -4.96 -4.80 9.39
N GLU A 39 -5.32 -6.05 9.11
CA GLU A 39 -5.47 -7.06 10.16
C GLU A 39 -4.14 -7.35 10.84
N LYS A 40 -3.08 -7.50 10.07
CA LYS A 40 -1.78 -7.82 10.61
C LYS A 40 -1.22 -6.69 11.47
N THR A 41 -1.46 -5.45 11.06
CA THR A 41 -0.86 -4.30 11.74
C THR A 41 -1.77 -3.70 12.79
N GLY A 42 -3.07 -3.98 12.72
CA GLY A 42 -4.02 -3.43 13.68
C GLY A 42 -4.45 -2.01 13.40
N TYR A 43 -4.05 -1.44 12.26
CA TYR A 43 -4.47 -0.08 11.92
C TYR A 43 -5.93 -0.08 11.50
N PRO A 44 -6.67 0.99 11.83
CA PRO A 44 -8.11 1.04 11.60
C PRO A 44 -8.49 1.23 10.13
N ASN A 45 -7.61 1.81 9.31
CA ASN A 45 -7.92 2.05 7.91
C ASN A 45 -6.64 2.22 7.12
N ARG A 46 -6.79 2.27 5.78
CA ARG A 46 -5.63 2.33 4.89
C ARG A 46 -4.84 3.62 5.05
N ASN A 47 -5.52 4.70 5.41
CA ASN A 47 -4.86 5.97 5.59
C ASN A 47 -3.84 5.89 6.72
N ARG A 48 -4.24 5.30 7.83
CA ARG A 48 -3.35 5.11 8.97
C ARG A 48 -2.21 4.17 8.62
N LEU A 49 -2.50 3.14 7.84
CA LEU A 49 -1.48 2.21 7.37
C LEU A 49 -0.42 2.95 6.55
N MET A 50 -0.86 3.82 5.64
CA MET A 50 0.06 4.59 4.79
C MET A 50 0.94 5.52 5.62
N VAL A 51 0.33 6.23 6.57
CA VAL A 51 1.07 7.15 7.43
C VAL A 51 2.12 6.38 8.23
N ALA A 52 1.74 5.24 8.79
CA ALA A 52 2.66 4.44 9.58
C ALA A 52 3.81 3.90 8.72
N ALA A 53 3.49 3.44 7.51
CA ALA A 53 4.50 2.89 6.62
C ALA A 53 5.55 3.94 6.24
N VAL A 54 5.10 5.15 5.93
CA VAL A 54 6.01 6.23 5.58
C VAL A 54 6.79 6.67 6.81
N GLY A 55 6.12 6.79 7.94
CA GLY A 55 6.77 7.21 9.17
C GLY A 55 7.83 6.24 9.66
N LYS A 56 7.61 4.94 9.42
CA LYS A 56 8.59 3.92 9.78
C LYS A 56 9.57 3.63 8.66
N ARG A 57 9.43 4.34 7.56
CA ARG A 57 10.29 4.18 6.40
C ARG A 57 10.25 2.78 5.80
N LEU A 58 9.11 2.14 5.91
CA LEU A 58 8.91 0.84 5.26
C LEU A 58 8.83 1.01 3.75
N VAL A 59 8.25 2.14 3.31
CA VAL A 59 8.21 2.49 1.90
C VAL A 59 8.43 3.99 1.80
N VAL A 60 8.89 4.44 0.64
CA VAL A 60 9.08 5.86 0.35
C VAL A 60 8.09 6.24 -0.73
N PRO A 61 7.22 7.23 -0.48
CA PRO A 61 6.25 7.60 -1.49
C PRO A 61 6.92 8.29 -2.66
N GLY A 62 6.50 7.88 -3.83
CA GLY A 62 6.94 8.56 -5.03
C GLY A 62 8.43 8.70 -5.11
N SER A 63 8.83 9.84 -5.53
CA SER A 63 10.22 10.08 -5.80
C SER A 63 10.91 10.89 -4.75
N GLN A 64 10.35 11.02 -3.66
CA GLN A 64 10.92 11.72 -2.78
C GLN A 64 11.92 11.31 -2.13
N LEU A 65 12.50 10.96 -2.09
CA LEU A 65 13.54 10.50 -1.58
C LEU A 65 14.31 11.45 -1.14
N ASP A 66 14.48 12.03 -1.12
CA ASP A 66 15.23 12.84 -0.83
C ASP A 66 15.34 13.37 0.10
N LEU A 67 15.36 13.40 0.42
CA LEU A 67 15.56 13.94 1.21
C LEU A 67 16.12 14.05 1.73
#